data_c296814d32d75a89ba0855db0fb5e12b
#
_entry.id   c296814d32d75a89ba0855db0fb5e12b
#
_cell.length_a   1.000
_cell.length_b   1.000
_cell.length_c   1.000
_cell.angle_alpha   90.00
_cell.angle_beta   90.00
_cell.angle_gamma   90.00
#
_symmetry.space_group_name_H-M   'P 1'
#
loop_
_entity.id
_entity.type
_entity.pdbx_description
1 polymer ?
#
loop_
_entity_poly.entity_id
_entity_poly.type
_entity_poly.pdbx_seq_one_letter_code
_entity_poly.pdbx_strand_id
1 'polypeptide(L)' 'MRLDKYLKVSRLIKRRTVANEVADAGRILINGKVAREMYEIIEQPAVLAVELPKE' A
#
# COMPACT_ATOMS: atom_id res chain seq x y z
N MET A 1 9.08 -1.77 8.55
CA MET A 1 9.07 -2.19 7.12
C MET A 1 8.48 -1.08 6.26
N ARG A 2 9.06 -0.82 5.12
CA ARG A 2 8.51 0.19 4.21
C ARG A 2 7.29 -0.36 3.47
N LEU A 3 6.39 0.52 3.09
CA LEU A 3 5.16 0.14 2.41
C LEU A 3 5.42 -0.60 1.09
N ASP A 4 6.35 -0.12 0.29
CA ASP A 4 6.70 -0.76 -0.98
C ASP A 4 7.16 -2.19 -0.78
N LYS A 5 7.98 -2.43 0.24
CA LYS A 5 8.44 -3.78 0.57
C LYS A 5 7.30 -4.65 1.07
N TYR A 6 6.42 -4.09 1.89
CA TYR A 6 5.27 -4.81 2.40
C TYR A 6 4.36 -5.28 1.26
N LEU A 7 4.05 -4.40 0.33
CA LEU A 7 3.19 -4.74 -0.80
C LEU A 7 3.80 -5.82 -1.67
N LYS A 8 5.11 -5.79 -1.84
CA LYS A 8 5.83 -6.79 -2.62
C LYS A 8 5.84 -8.15 -1.91
N VAL A 9 6.14 -8.17 -0.63
CA VAL A 9 6.25 -9.40 0.16
C VAL A 9 4.89 -10.07 0.32
N SER A 10 3.84 -9.29 0.57
CA SER A 10 2.48 -9.79 0.75
C SER A 10 1.80 -10.16 -0.56
N ARG A 11 2.40 -9.75 -1.69
CA ARG A 11 1.86 -9.99 -3.03
C ARG A 11 0.49 -9.37 -3.27
N LEU A 12 0.15 -8.34 -2.50
CA LEU A 12 -1.09 -7.61 -2.71
C LEU A 12 -1.06 -6.87 -4.03
N ILE A 13 0.07 -6.24 -4.34
CA ILE A 13 0.27 -5.53 -5.60
C ILE A 13 1.62 -5.95 -6.16
N LYS A 14 1.59 -6.60 -7.31
CA LYS A 14 2.80 -7.11 -7.96
C LYS A 14 3.53 -6.06 -8.77
N ARG A 15 2.79 -5.11 -9.33
CA ARG A 15 3.36 -4.09 -10.21
C ARG A 15 3.54 -2.79 -9.46
N ARG A 16 4.75 -2.25 -9.53
CA ARG A 16 5.09 -0.99 -8.87
C ARG A 16 4.26 0.19 -9.39
N THR A 17 4.00 0.21 -10.69
CA THR A 17 3.18 1.26 -11.28
C THR A 17 1.77 1.28 -10.70
N VAL A 18 1.16 0.10 -10.57
CA VAL A 18 -0.16 -0.02 -9.97
C VAL A 18 -0.11 0.42 -8.50
N ALA A 19 0.93 0.02 -7.78
CA ALA A 19 1.08 0.41 -6.38
C ALA A 19 1.16 1.93 -6.24
N ASN A 20 1.93 2.59 -7.09
CA ASN A 20 2.04 4.04 -7.08
C ASN A 20 0.71 4.71 -7.39
N GLU A 21 -0.02 4.22 -8.36
CA GLU A 21 -1.33 4.77 -8.72
C GLU A 21 -2.32 4.63 -7.58
N VAL A 22 -2.37 3.48 -6.96
CA VAL A 22 -3.27 3.22 -5.85
C VAL A 22 -2.92 4.10 -4.64
N ALA A 23 -1.64 4.23 -4.36
CA ALA A 23 -1.19 5.09 -3.25
C ALA A 23 -1.51 6.55 -3.53
N ASP A 24 -1.25 7.02 -4.75
CA ASP A 24 -1.51 8.40 -5.14
C ASP A 24 -3.01 8.72 -5.08
N ALA A 25 -3.84 7.75 -5.40
CA ALA A 25 -5.29 7.91 -5.31
C ALA A 25 -5.82 7.85 -3.86
N GLY A 26 -4.94 7.58 -2.89
CA GLY A 26 -5.34 7.49 -1.49
C GLY A 26 -6.12 6.23 -1.15
N ARG A 27 -5.85 5.16 -1.87
CA ARG A 27 -6.58 3.90 -1.69
C ARG A 27 -5.86 2.88 -0.81
N ILE A 28 -4.71 3.24 -0.28
CA ILE A 28 -3.98 2.40 0.65
C ILE A 28 -4.15 2.96 2.05
N LEU A 29 -4.68 2.14 2.95
CA LEU A 29 -4.91 2.52 4.34
C LEU A 29 -4.04 1.65 5.24
N ILE A 30 -3.29 2.29 6.11
CA ILE A 30 -2.48 1.62 7.12
C ILE A 30 -3.08 1.99 8.47
N ASN A 31 -3.67 1.01 9.16
CA ASN A 31 -4.35 1.23 10.43
C ASN A 31 -5.38 2.36 10.35
N GLY A 32 -6.10 2.44 9.22
CA GLY A 32 -7.12 3.45 9.01
C GLY A 32 -6.60 4.79 8.50
N LYS A 33 -5.30 4.94 8.33
CA LYS A 33 -4.70 6.18 7.80
C LYS A 33 -4.30 5.99 6.35
N VAL A 34 -4.61 6.97 5.53
CA VAL A 34 -4.25 6.94 4.12
C VAL A 34 -2.74 7.05 3.96
N ALA A 35 -2.16 6.11 3.23
CA ALA A 35 -0.74 6.12 2.89
C ALA A 35 -0.61 6.44 1.41
N ARG A 36 0.06 7.55 1.09
CA ARG A 36 0.23 8.00 -0.30
C ARG A 36 1.63 7.79 -0.83
N GLU A 37 2.57 7.53 0.08
CA GLU A 37 3.97 7.41 -0.29
C GLU A 37 4.46 5.99 -0.07
N MET A 38 5.20 5.47 -1.03
CA MET A 38 5.72 4.12 -0.93
C MET A 38 6.78 3.96 0.15
N TYR A 39 7.39 5.05 0.58
CA TYR A 39 8.40 5.02 1.64
C TYR A 39 7.82 5.09 3.04
N GLU A 40 6.50 5.14 3.17
CA GLU A 40 5.85 5.11 4.49
C GLU A 40 6.29 3.89 5.27
N ILE A 41 6.55 4.08 6.57
CA ILE A 41 6.98 3.00 7.44
C ILE A 41 5.76 2.33 8.07
N ILE A 42 5.70 1.03 7.93
CA ILE A 42 4.64 0.23 8.54
C ILE A 42 5.22 -0.45 9.77
N GLU A 43 4.64 -0.17 10.92
CA GLU A 43 5.01 -0.83 12.16
C GLU A 43 4.06 -2.00 12.40
N GLN A 44 4.61 -3.14 12.79
CA GLN A 44 3.79 -4.29 13.08
C GLN A 44 3.39 -4.30 14.54
N PRO A 45 2.19 -4.80 14.86
CA PRO A 45 1.19 -5.29 13.91
C PRO A 45 0.49 -4.15 13.18
N ALA A 46 0.22 -4.35 11.91
CA ALA A 46 -0.47 -3.35 11.10
C ALA A 46 -1.60 -4.00 10.33
N VAL A 47 -2.72 -3.28 10.24
CA VAL A 47 -3.83 -3.68 9.38
C VAL A 47 -3.75 -2.83 8.13
N LEU A 48 -3.58 -3.48 7.00
CA LEU A 48 -3.46 -2.83 5.72
C LEU A 48 -4.70 -3.09 4.88
N ALA A 49 -5.32 -2.03 4.41
CA ALA A 49 -6.44 -2.12 3.50
C ALA A 49 -6.05 -1.48 2.18
N VAL A 50 -6.23 -2.19 1.09
CA VAL A 50 -5.89 -1.70 -0.25
C VAL A 50 -7.09 -1.89 -1.15
N GLU A 51 -7.54 -0.80 -1.79
CA GLU A 51 -8.58 -0.85 -2.78
C GLU A 51 -7.93 -0.85 -4.16
N LEU A 52 -8.06 -1.96 -4.88
CA LEU A 52 -7.52 -2.06 -6.21
C LEU A 52 -8.55 -1.52 -7.22
N PRO A 53 -8.07 -0.84 -8.27
CA PRO A 53 -8.99 -0.37 -9.31
C PRO A 53 -9.61 -1.55 -10.04
N LYS A 54 -10.90 -1.44 -10.30
CA LYS A 54 -11.60 -2.44 -11.10
C LYS A 54 -11.52 -2.03 -12.56
N GLU A 55 -11.24 -3.00 -13.38
CA GLU A 55 -11.28 -2.78 -14.82
C GLU A 55 -12.64 -3.07 -15.36
#